data_64267eedc681644fd7b1223bd43a5dd7
#
_entry.id   64267eedc681644fd7b1223bd43a5dd7
#
_cell.length_a   1.000
_cell.length_b   1.000
_cell.length_c   1.000
_cell.angle_alpha   90.00
_cell.angle_beta   90.00
_cell.angle_gamma   90.00
#
_symmetry.space_group_name_H-M   'P 1'
#
loop_
_entity.id
_entity.type
_entity.pdbx_description
1 polymer ?
#
loop_
_entity_poly.entity_id
_entity_poly.type
_entity_poly.pdbx_seq_one_letter_code
_entity_poly.pdbx_strand_id
1 'polypeptide(L)'
;MKKPLPLIIGAIIIIAGLVFFMGGGDKTAKKSGDSSAPIVIPTHNWSSQIVMAYVIGGIFESMGNNVSYVNADSQAVYESIRIGDVTISHEVWESAFGKSFTTALDKGGLLDWGDHEARTLEDMGYPNWVVDKGLCPGLPDWTALKNPDCAKNFVTPDSGGKGRMLEGPQTWHGDLIPQRVDALGLG
;
A
#
# COMPACT_ATOMS: atom_id res chain seq x y z
N MET A 1 -46.96 -36.77 58.29
CA MET A 1 -45.71 -36.29 57.69
C MET A 1 -46.07 -35.65 56.36
N LYS A 2 -46.15 -34.31 56.29
CA LYS A 2 -46.50 -33.55 55.06
C LYS A 2 -45.22 -33.36 54.22
N LYS A 3 -45.26 -33.78 52.97
CA LYS A 3 -44.13 -33.79 52.05
C LYS A 3 -43.67 -32.39 51.67
N PRO A 4 -42.36 -32.06 51.57
CA PRO A 4 -41.83 -30.74 51.27
C PRO A 4 -41.81 -30.44 49.76
N LEU A 5 -42.85 -30.87 49.03
CA LEU A 5 -42.88 -30.75 47.54
C LEU A 5 -42.89 -29.30 47.01
N PRO A 6 -43.60 -28.33 47.63
CA PRO A 6 -43.62 -26.98 47.09
C PRO A 6 -42.31 -26.18 47.28
N LEU A 7 -41.50 -26.54 48.29
CA LEU A 7 -40.20 -25.89 48.52
C LEU A 7 -39.13 -26.35 47.49
N ILE A 8 -39.19 -27.61 47.02
CA ILE A 8 -38.26 -28.14 46.04
C ILE A 8 -38.56 -27.53 44.64
N ILE A 9 -39.84 -27.36 44.30
CA ILE A 9 -40.22 -26.76 43.00
C ILE A 9 -39.81 -25.26 42.96
N GLY A 10 -39.97 -24.51 44.05
CA GLY A 10 -39.52 -23.14 44.16
C GLY A 10 -38.00 -22.96 44.02
N ALA A 11 -37.23 -23.87 44.65
CA ALA A 11 -35.77 -23.84 44.54
C ALA A 11 -35.26 -24.18 43.11
N ILE A 12 -35.91 -25.09 42.40
CA ILE A 12 -35.56 -25.47 41.02
C ILE A 12 -35.85 -24.29 40.06
N ILE A 13 -36.96 -23.57 40.23
CA ILE A 13 -37.32 -22.42 39.42
C ILE A 13 -36.32 -21.24 39.63
N ILE A 14 -35.91 -20.99 40.89
CA ILE A 14 -34.92 -19.95 41.21
C ILE A 14 -33.55 -20.30 40.63
N ILE A 15 -33.09 -21.56 40.71
CA ILE A 15 -31.81 -22.01 40.14
C ILE A 15 -31.88 -21.96 38.61
N ALA A 16 -32.96 -22.34 37.95
CA ALA A 16 -33.14 -22.26 36.52
C ALA A 16 -33.16 -20.79 36.06
N GLY A 17 -33.83 -19.87 36.81
CA GLY A 17 -33.81 -18.45 36.55
C GLY A 17 -32.42 -17.80 36.68
N LEU A 18 -31.68 -18.19 37.73
CA LEU A 18 -30.30 -17.71 37.94
C LEU A 18 -29.33 -18.20 36.85
N VAL A 19 -29.46 -19.43 36.42
CA VAL A 19 -28.64 -19.97 35.31
C VAL A 19 -28.97 -19.28 33.98
N PHE A 20 -30.24 -18.93 33.76
CA PHE A 20 -30.63 -18.17 32.56
C PHE A 20 -30.16 -16.71 32.59
N PHE A 21 -30.08 -16.09 33.76
CA PHE A 21 -29.59 -14.71 33.94
C PHE A 21 -28.05 -14.63 33.95
N MET A 22 -27.35 -15.66 34.41
CA MET A 22 -25.90 -15.71 34.41
C MET A 22 -25.31 -16.30 33.11
N GLY A 23 -26.14 -16.93 32.26
CA GLY A 23 -25.77 -17.46 30.94
C GLY A 23 -25.88 -16.46 29.81
N GLY A 24 -26.27 -15.21 30.06
CA GLY A 24 -26.25 -14.09 29.14
C GLY A 24 -24.85 -13.47 29.01
N GLY A 25 -23.81 -14.29 28.82
CA GLY A 25 -22.56 -13.77 28.31
C GLY A 25 -22.82 -13.23 26.91
N ASP A 26 -22.52 -11.95 26.70
CA ASP A 26 -22.43 -11.34 25.39
C ASP A 26 -21.63 -12.26 24.45
N LYS A 27 -22.34 -13.11 23.74
CA LYS A 27 -21.84 -13.61 22.48
C LYS A 27 -21.89 -12.41 21.55
N THR A 28 -20.90 -11.53 21.62
CA THR A 28 -20.52 -10.73 20.46
C THR A 28 -20.37 -11.76 19.35
N ALA A 29 -21.39 -11.82 18.50
CA ALA A 29 -21.35 -12.65 17.32
C ALA A 29 -20.08 -12.21 16.59
N LYS A 30 -19.05 -13.04 16.56
CA LYS A 30 -17.91 -12.85 15.70
C LYS A 30 -18.53 -12.65 14.31
N LYS A 31 -18.48 -11.42 13.77
CA LYS A 31 -18.84 -11.19 12.38
C LYS A 31 -17.98 -12.14 11.57
N SER A 32 -18.56 -13.18 11.00
CA SER A 32 -17.82 -14.02 10.07
C SER A 32 -17.64 -13.19 8.82
N GLY A 33 -16.41 -13.05 8.35
CA GLY A 33 -16.16 -12.51 7.04
C GLY A 33 -16.81 -13.38 5.95
N ASP A 34 -17.02 -12.81 4.79
CA ASP A 34 -17.68 -13.49 3.65
C ASP A 34 -16.85 -14.67 3.12
N SER A 35 -15.57 -14.74 3.46
CA SER A 35 -14.66 -15.82 3.10
C SER A 35 -13.76 -16.18 4.27
N SER A 36 -13.41 -17.48 4.39
CA SER A 36 -12.40 -17.97 5.32
C SER A 36 -10.97 -17.87 4.77
N ALA A 37 -10.84 -17.56 3.47
CA ALA A 37 -9.54 -17.39 2.86
C ALA A 37 -8.86 -16.12 3.42
N PRO A 38 -7.54 -16.12 3.65
CA PRO A 38 -6.84 -14.94 4.13
C PRO A 38 -6.83 -13.85 3.07
N ILE A 39 -6.98 -12.59 3.52
CA ILE A 39 -6.70 -11.41 2.71
C ILE A 39 -5.21 -11.11 2.86
N VAL A 40 -4.46 -11.31 1.79
CA VAL A 40 -3.02 -11.07 1.76
C VAL A 40 -2.76 -9.68 1.19
N ILE A 41 -2.21 -8.79 2.02
CA ILE A 41 -1.94 -7.39 1.68
C ILE A 41 -0.42 -7.20 1.52
N PRO A 42 0.05 -6.63 0.41
CA PRO A 42 1.46 -6.37 0.22
C PRO A 42 1.92 -5.18 1.05
N THR A 43 3.13 -5.24 1.57
CA THR A 43 3.88 -4.09 2.07
C THR A 43 5.07 -3.84 1.16
N HIS A 44 5.18 -2.61 0.66
CA HIS A 44 6.31 -2.15 -0.13
C HIS A 44 7.35 -1.43 0.77
N ASN A 45 8.23 -0.66 0.18
CA ASN A 45 9.33 -0.02 0.90
C ASN A 45 9.19 1.51 1.02
N TRP A 46 7.96 2.04 0.99
CA TRP A 46 7.69 3.45 1.29
C TRP A 46 6.53 3.61 2.27
N SER A 47 6.55 4.70 3.03
CA SER A 47 5.74 4.85 4.25
C SER A 47 4.24 4.97 4.00
N SER A 48 3.79 5.67 2.95
CA SER A 48 2.34 5.81 2.68
C SER A 48 1.69 4.45 2.44
N GLN A 49 2.31 3.64 1.62
CA GLN A 49 1.84 2.31 1.29
C GLN A 49 1.81 1.39 2.51
N ILE A 50 2.88 1.39 3.31
CA ILE A 50 2.95 0.56 4.52
C ILE A 50 1.85 0.96 5.52
N VAL A 51 1.70 2.24 5.81
CA VAL A 51 0.68 2.73 6.74
C VAL A 51 -0.72 2.36 6.25
N MET A 52 -1.01 2.58 4.97
CA MET A 52 -2.33 2.30 4.42
C MET A 52 -2.61 0.78 4.33
N ALA A 53 -1.60 -0.05 4.09
CA ALA A 53 -1.75 -1.51 4.16
C ALA A 53 -2.29 -1.96 5.53
N TYR A 54 -1.73 -1.43 6.63
CA TYR A 54 -2.20 -1.74 7.98
C TYR A 54 -3.56 -1.12 8.31
N VAL A 55 -3.86 0.07 7.79
CA VAL A 55 -5.20 0.68 7.95
C VAL A 55 -6.27 -0.17 7.28
N ILE A 56 -6.05 -0.55 6.03
CA ILE A 56 -6.99 -1.39 5.26
C ILE A 56 -7.11 -2.78 5.90
N GLY A 57 -5.98 -3.37 6.29
CA GLY A 57 -5.97 -4.65 6.98
C GLY A 57 -6.76 -4.63 8.28
N GLY A 58 -6.58 -3.59 9.11
CA GLY A 58 -7.36 -3.42 10.34
C GLY A 58 -8.86 -3.26 10.10
N ILE A 59 -9.26 -2.64 8.98
CA ILE A 59 -10.67 -2.58 8.57
C ILE A 59 -11.19 -4.00 8.25
N PHE A 60 -10.48 -4.76 7.45
CA PHE A 60 -10.87 -6.15 7.13
C PHE A 60 -10.91 -7.04 8.38
N GLU A 61 -9.94 -6.92 9.29
CA GLU A 61 -9.95 -7.64 10.56
C GLU A 61 -11.19 -7.28 11.41
N SER A 62 -11.56 -5.98 11.44
CA SER A 62 -12.75 -5.53 12.17
C SER A 62 -14.06 -6.09 11.58
N MET A 63 -14.04 -6.45 10.29
CA MET A 63 -15.14 -7.13 9.61
C MET A 63 -15.14 -8.64 9.84
N GLY A 64 -14.12 -9.19 10.49
CA GLY A 64 -14.00 -10.61 10.81
C GLY A 64 -13.19 -11.43 9.81
N ASN A 65 -12.48 -10.79 8.88
CA ASN A 65 -11.62 -11.49 7.94
C ASN A 65 -10.26 -11.83 8.57
N ASN A 66 -9.62 -12.88 8.08
CA ASN A 66 -8.22 -13.13 8.36
C ASN A 66 -7.37 -12.24 7.45
N VAL A 67 -6.41 -11.50 8.03
CA VAL A 67 -5.49 -10.66 7.27
C VAL A 67 -4.07 -11.13 7.49
N SER A 68 -3.29 -11.11 6.44
CA SER A 68 -1.84 -11.33 6.50
C SER A 68 -1.12 -10.32 5.63
N TYR A 69 0.14 -10.04 5.98
CA TYR A 69 0.96 -9.08 5.27
C TYR A 69 2.17 -9.79 4.67
N VAL A 70 2.53 -9.40 3.45
CA VAL A 70 3.70 -9.95 2.75
C VAL A 70 4.53 -8.81 2.19
N ASN A 71 5.85 -8.88 2.36
CA ASN A 71 6.73 -7.95 1.66
C ASN A 71 6.77 -8.32 0.19
N ALA A 72 6.45 -7.38 -0.67
CA ALA A 72 6.38 -7.58 -2.11
C ALA A 72 7.04 -6.41 -2.85
N ASP A 73 7.70 -6.72 -3.96
CA ASP A 73 8.21 -5.74 -4.89
C ASP A 73 7.04 -5.03 -5.61
N SER A 74 7.14 -3.72 -5.76
CA SER A 74 6.08 -2.90 -6.33
C SER A 74 5.73 -3.21 -7.78
N GLN A 75 6.63 -3.80 -8.57
CA GLN A 75 6.33 -4.22 -9.93
C GLN A 75 5.85 -5.67 -10.02
N ALA A 76 6.39 -6.55 -9.17
CA ALA A 76 6.02 -7.95 -9.14
C ALA A 76 4.65 -8.22 -8.52
N VAL A 77 4.13 -7.26 -7.74
CA VAL A 77 2.87 -7.42 -7.00
C VAL A 77 1.66 -7.73 -7.91
N TYR A 78 1.62 -7.15 -9.09
CA TYR A 78 0.49 -7.37 -10.02
C TYR A 78 0.42 -8.80 -10.53
N GLU A 79 1.55 -9.42 -10.80
CA GLU A 79 1.60 -10.84 -11.15
C GLU A 79 1.24 -11.71 -9.93
N SER A 80 1.68 -11.33 -8.73
CA SER A 80 1.32 -12.04 -7.49
C SER A 80 -0.19 -11.99 -7.20
N ILE A 81 -0.86 -10.87 -7.51
CA ILE A 81 -2.32 -10.78 -7.44
C ILE A 81 -2.96 -11.69 -8.48
N ARG A 82 -2.46 -11.65 -9.71
CA ARG A 82 -2.98 -12.43 -10.83
C ARG A 82 -2.98 -13.93 -10.56
N ILE A 83 -1.96 -14.44 -9.89
CA ILE A 83 -1.84 -15.87 -9.55
C ILE A 83 -2.42 -16.23 -8.18
N GLY A 84 -2.89 -15.25 -7.40
CA GLY A 84 -3.58 -15.46 -6.13
C GLY A 84 -2.71 -15.50 -4.89
N ASP A 85 -1.42 -15.18 -4.98
CA ASP A 85 -0.51 -15.10 -3.82
C ASP A 85 -0.74 -13.83 -2.98
N VAL A 86 -1.23 -12.76 -3.62
CA VAL A 86 -1.63 -11.50 -3.01
C VAL A 86 -3.09 -11.23 -3.37
N THR A 87 -3.85 -10.66 -2.44
CA THR A 87 -5.29 -10.44 -2.66
C THR A 87 -5.59 -9.05 -3.22
N ILE A 88 -4.89 -8.02 -2.76
CA ILE A 88 -5.19 -6.63 -3.08
C ILE A 88 -3.91 -5.80 -3.09
N SER A 89 -3.83 -4.81 -3.99
CA SER A 89 -2.89 -3.70 -3.90
C SER A 89 -3.68 -2.40 -3.89
N HIS A 90 -3.38 -1.51 -2.97
CA HIS A 90 -4.17 -0.30 -2.71
C HIS A 90 -3.49 0.99 -3.16
N GLU A 91 -2.25 0.92 -3.61
CA GLU A 91 -1.47 2.08 -4.06
C GLU A 91 -0.72 1.71 -5.34
N VAL A 92 -1.27 2.14 -6.47
CA VAL A 92 -0.74 1.89 -7.81
C VAL A 92 -0.33 3.21 -8.44
N TRP A 93 0.97 3.35 -8.72
CA TRP A 93 1.52 4.52 -9.39
C TRP A 93 1.68 4.23 -10.88
N GLU A 94 0.65 4.51 -11.66
CA GLU A 94 0.62 4.16 -13.09
C GLU A 94 1.73 4.82 -13.90
N SER A 95 2.18 6.02 -13.49
CA SER A 95 3.31 6.71 -14.10
C SER A 95 4.63 5.95 -14.01
N ALA A 96 4.79 5.13 -12.96
CA ALA A 96 5.98 4.31 -12.72
C ALA A 96 5.76 2.83 -13.06
N PHE A 97 4.62 2.26 -12.69
CA PHE A 97 4.36 0.81 -12.79
C PHE A 97 3.39 0.42 -13.91
N GLY A 98 2.90 1.39 -14.68
CA GLY A 98 1.81 1.21 -15.63
C GLY A 98 2.00 0.03 -16.57
N LYS A 99 3.22 -0.21 -17.06
CA LYS A 99 3.49 -1.34 -17.95
C LYS A 99 3.32 -2.71 -17.26
N SER A 100 3.77 -2.84 -16.01
CA SER A 100 3.60 -4.09 -15.24
C SER A 100 2.13 -4.32 -14.89
N PHE A 101 1.43 -3.25 -14.50
CA PHE A 101 0.01 -3.27 -14.19
C PHE A 101 -0.85 -3.63 -15.41
N THR A 102 -0.71 -2.92 -16.53
CA THR A 102 -1.48 -3.18 -17.74
C THR A 102 -1.20 -4.57 -18.32
N THR A 103 0.07 -5.01 -18.27
CA THR A 103 0.42 -6.38 -18.70
C THR A 103 -0.29 -7.45 -17.86
N ALA A 104 -0.42 -7.23 -16.55
CA ALA A 104 -1.13 -8.16 -15.68
C ALA A 104 -2.64 -8.14 -15.92
N LEU A 105 -3.23 -6.97 -16.17
CA LEU A 105 -4.64 -6.82 -16.56
C LEU A 105 -4.93 -7.58 -17.88
N ASP A 106 -4.09 -7.40 -18.90
CA ASP A 106 -4.25 -8.05 -20.20
C ASP A 106 -4.20 -9.58 -20.12
N LYS A 107 -3.41 -10.12 -19.19
CA LYS A 107 -3.35 -11.56 -18.92
C LYS A 107 -4.59 -12.10 -18.21
N GLY A 108 -5.38 -11.25 -17.58
CA GLY A 108 -6.54 -11.61 -16.76
C GLY A 108 -6.18 -12.18 -15.38
N GLY A 109 -7.19 -12.32 -14.53
CA GLY A 109 -7.02 -12.77 -13.13
C GLY A 109 -6.71 -11.66 -12.13
N LEU A 110 -6.74 -10.42 -12.60
CA LEU A 110 -6.62 -9.18 -11.84
C LEU A 110 -7.77 -8.27 -12.24
N LEU A 111 -8.34 -7.56 -11.28
CA LEU A 111 -9.37 -6.55 -11.49
C LEU A 111 -8.85 -5.18 -11.07
N ASP A 112 -9.04 -4.20 -11.94
CA ASP A 112 -8.89 -2.80 -11.60
C ASP A 112 -10.20 -2.28 -10.99
N TRP A 113 -10.12 -1.75 -9.76
CA TRP A 113 -11.26 -1.19 -9.04
C TRP A 113 -11.34 0.33 -9.17
N GLY A 114 -10.50 0.91 -10.00
CA GLY A 114 -10.47 2.33 -10.29
C GLY A 114 -9.62 3.14 -9.32
N ASP A 115 -9.64 4.44 -9.55
CA ASP A 115 -8.81 5.40 -8.83
C ASP A 115 -9.34 5.65 -7.42
N HIS A 116 -8.43 5.84 -6.47
CA HIS A 116 -8.80 6.48 -5.22
C HIS A 116 -8.73 8.01 -5.36
N GLU A 117 -9.43 8.74 -4.49
CA GLU A 117 -9.56 10.21 -4.62
C GLU A 117 -8.28 10.99 -4.25
N ALA A 118 -7.24 10.35 -3.76
CA ALA A 118 -5.98 11.02 -3.45
C ALA A 118 -5.29 11.49 -4.73
N ARG A 119 -5.10 12.79 -4.84
CA ARG A 119 -4.36 13.40 -5.94
C ARG A 119 -2.87 13.42 -5.59
N THR A 120 -2.07 12.88 -6.47
CA THR A 120 -0.62 12.80 -6.32
C THR A 120 0.08 13.47 -7.49
N LEU A 121 1.33 13.87 -7.26
CA LEU A 121 2.21 14.40 -8.28
C LEU A 121 3.55 13.66 -8.18
N GLU A 122 4.00 13.15 -9.30
CA GLU A 122 5.32 12.57 -9.45
C GLU A 122 6.12 13.42 -10.43
N ASP A 123 7.19 14.05 -9.96
CA ASP A 123 7.96 15.01 -10.75
C ASP A 123 9.44 14.99 -10.35
N MET A 124 10.25 15.66 -11.16
CA MET A 124 11.67 15.90 -10.87
C MET A 124 11.82 17.13 -9.97
N GLY A 125 12.58 16.98 -8.91
CA GLY A 125 12.89 18.08 -7.98
C GLY A 125 14.38 18.44 -7.99
N TYR A 126 14.67 19.64 -7.52
CA TYR A 126 16.03 20.10 -7.23
C TYR A 126 16.04 20.90 -5.93
N PRO A 127 17.19 21.01 -5.24
CA PRO A 127 17.28 21.80 -4.02
C PRO A 127 17.06 23.31 -4.31
N ASN A 128 16.24 23.98 -3.52
CA ASN A 128 15.94 25.43 -3.70
C ASN A 128 17.20 26.31 -3.73
N TRP A 129 18.22 25.96 -2.96
CA TRP A 129 19.47 26.71 -2.93
C TRP A 129 20.19 26.79 -4.30
N VAL A 130 19.88 25.89 -5.24
CA VAL A 130 20.41 25.93 -6.60
C VAL A 130 19.91 27.17 -7.33
N VAL A 131 18.63 27.48 -7.18
CA VAL A 131 18.00 28.69 -7.74
C VAL A 131 18.41 29.94 -6.95
N ASP A 132 18.33 29.88 -5.62
CA ASP A 132 18.64 31.01 -4.72
C ASP A 132 20.06 31.55 -4.93
N LYS A 133 21.01 30.67 -5.27
CA LYS A 133 22.40 31.04 -5.57
C LYS A 133 22.66 31.30 -7.05
N GLY A 134 21.65 31.26 -7.91
CA GLY A 134 21.79 31.49 -9.35
C GLY A 134 22.68 30.45 -10.07
N LEU A 135 22.80 29.23 -9.53
CA LEU A 135 23.73 28.22 -10.05
C LEU A 135 23.24 27.57 -11.35
N CYS A 136 21.93 27.61 -11.60
CA CYS A 136 21.31 27.05 -12.79
C CYS A 136 20.22 28.00 -13.32
N PRO A 137 20.61 29.06 -14.05
CA PRO A 137 19.63 29.94 -14.69
C PRO A 137 18.75 29.19 -15.65
N GLY A 138 17.44 29.46 -15.57
CA GLY A 138 16.41 28.81 -16.41
C GLY A 138 15.55 27.81 -15.67
N LEU A 139 15.98 27.26 -14.52
CA LEU A 139 15.08 26.46 -13.66
C LEU A 139 13.88 27.33 -13.21
N PRO A 140 12.66 26.78 -13.15
CA PRO A 140 12.29 25.35 -13.17
C PRO A 140 12.15 24.70 -14.55
N ASP A 141 12.43 25.38 -15.64
CA ASP A 141 12.41 24.72 -16.95
C ASP A 141 13.52 23.64 -17.01
N TRP A 142 13.12 22.37 -17.18
CA TRP A 142 14.05 21.23 -17.22
C TRP A 142 15.11 21.34 -18.33
N THR A 143 14.82 22.10 -19.40
CA THR A 143 15.78 22.30 -20.50
C THR A 143 17.05 23.03 -20.05
N ALA A 144 16.98 23.74 -18.91
CA ALA A 144 18.15 24.36 -18.30
C ALA A 144 19.23 23.32 -17.92
N LEU A 145 18.82 22.09 -17.60
CA LEU A 145 19.75 20.99 -17.26
C LEU A 145 20.63 20.57 -18.45
N LYS A 146 20.26 20.91 -19.70
CA LYS A 146 21.09 20.68 -20.89
C LYS A 146 22.29 21.63 -20.96
N ASN A 147 22.28 22.72 -20.19
CA ASN A 147 23.40 23.64 -20.12
C ASN A 147 24.49 23.03 -19.22
N PRO A 148 25.73 22.82 -19.74
CA PRO A 148 26.84 22.29 -18.95
C PRO A 148 27.14 23.10 -17.68
N ASP A 149 26.93 24.43 -17.73
CA ASP A 149 27.12 25.30 -16.56
C ASP A 149 26.08 25.08 -15.47
N CYS A 150 24.90 24.61 -15.81
CA CYS A 150 23.91 24.15 -14.88
C CYS A 150 24.24 22.71 -14.39
N ALA A 151 24.45 21.78 -15.34
CA ALA A 151 24.66 20.36 -15.05
C ALA A 151 25.85 20.12 -14.10
N LYS A 152 26.93 20.88 -14.23
CA LYS A 152 28.12 20.77 -13.35
C LYS A 152 27.82 20.94 -11.86
N ASN A 153 26.72 21.62 -11.50
CA ASN A 153 26.34 21.84 -10.10
C ASN A 153 25.69 20.60 -9.46
N PHE A 154 25.37 19.59 -10.27
CA PHE A 154 24.81 18.31 -9.86
C PHE A 154 25.82 17.16 -9.95
N VAL A 155 27.07 17.44 -10.25
CA VAL A 155 28.13 16.42 -10.34
C VAL A 155 28.45 15.89 -8.95
N THR A 156 28.59 14.57 -8.85
CA THR A 156 29.06 13.86 -7.66
C THR A 156 30.30 13.02 -7.99
N PRO A 157 31.08 12.57 -7.00
CA PRO A 157 32.30 11.79 -7.25
C PRO A 157 32.09 10.54 -8.09
N ASP A 158 30.90 9.95 -8.02
CA ASP A 158 30.50 8.72 -8.71
C ASP A 158 29.76 8.95 -10.04
N SER A 159 29.50 10.22 -10.43
CA SER A 159 28.75 10.53 -11.65
C SER A 159 29.60 10.64 -12.92
N GLY A 160 30.92 10.38 -12.84
CA GLY A 160 31.79 10.43 -14.01
C GLY A 160 31.88 11.81 -14.68
N GLY A 161 31.67 12.88 -13.93
CA GLY A 161 31.69 14.26 -14.41
C GLY A 161 30.38 14.75 -15.03
N LYS A 162 29.36 13.92 -15.11
CA LYS A 162 27.99 14.32 -15.52
C LYS A 162 27.16 14.74 -14.32
N GLY A 163 26.10 15.52 -14.57
CA GLY A 163 25.09 15.80 -13.54
C GLY A 163 24.41 14.50 -13.10
N ARG A 164 24.29 14.28 -11.80
CA ARG A 164 23.63 13.08 -11.25
C ARG A 164 22.14 13.30 -11.11
N MET A 165 21.35 12.43 -11.71
CA MET A 165 19.95 12.23 -11.35
C MET A 165 19.87 11.28 -10.16
N LEU A 166 19.34 11.75 -9.03
CA LEU A 166 19.05 10.89 -7.89
C LEU A 166 17.67 10.28 -8.08
N GLU A 167 17.62 8.97 -8.14
CA GLU A 167 16.38 8.21 -8.33
C GLU A 167 16.11 7.28 -7.14
N GLY A 168 14.88 6.78 -7.08
CA GLY A 168 14.50 5.75 -6.11
C GLY A 168 15.10 4.39 -6.45
N PRO A 169 14.84 3.36 -5.63
CA PRO A 169 15.25 1.99 -5.93
C PRO A 169 14.75 1.54 -7.31
N GLN A 170 15.58 0.77 -8.03
CA GLN A 170 15.21 0.25 -9.35
C GLN A 170 13.89 -0.54 -9.35
N THR A 171 13.56 -1.16 -8.22
CA THR A 171 12.29 -1.88 -8.05
C THR A 171 11.05 -1.00 -8.15
N TRP A 172 11.20 0.34 -8.02
CA TRP A 172 10.07 1.27 -8.17
C TRP A 172 9.72 1.57 -9.63
N HIS A 173 10.70 1.60 -10.52
CA HIS A 173 10.48 2.08 -11.90
C HIS A 173 11.28 1.34 -12.97
N GLY A 174 12.09 0.32 -12.61
CA GLY A 174 12.94 -0.38 -13.55
C GLY A 174 13.91 0.57 -14.27
N ASP A 175 13.96 0.49 -15.58
CA ASP A 175 14.80 1.34 -16.42
C ASP A 175 14.10 2.62 -16.91
N LEU A 176 12.95 2.97 -16.34
CA LEU A 176 12.14 4.10 -16.82
C LEU A 176 12.87 5.43 -16.70
N ILE A 177 13.55 5.67 -15.58
CA ILE A 177 14.27 6.93 -15.37
C ILE A 177 15.48 7.08 -16.30
N PRO A 178 16.38 6.10 -16.45
CA PRO A 178 17.42 6.13 -17.48
C PRO A 178 16.86 6.39 -18.88
N GLN A 179 15.80 5.71 -19.29
CA GLN A 179 15.15 5.92 -20.57
C GLN A 179 14.61 7.35 -20.74
N ARG A 180 14.03 7.94 -19.70
CA ARG A 180 13.56 9.34 -19.70
C ARG A 180 14.73 10.31 -19.84
N VAL A 181 15.80 10.10 -19.08
CA VAL A 181 17.01 10.93 -19.13
C VAL A 181 17.60 10.93 -20.54
N ASP A 182 17.72 9.75 -21.17
CA ASP A 182 18.21 9.61 -22.54
C ASP A 182 17.27 10.27 -23.56
N ALA A 183 15.97 10.04 -23.46
CA ALA A 183 14.97 10.62 -24.35
C ALA A 183 14.92 12.15 -24.28
N LEU A 184 15.20 12.74 -23.10
CA LEU A 184 15.29 14.17 -22.90
C LEU A 184 16.65 14.76 -23.36
N GLY A 185 17.62 13.91 -23.71
CA GLY A 185 18.96 14.33 -24.08
C GLY A 185 19.75 14.93 -22.91
N LEU A 186 19.59 14.33 -21.74
CA LEU A 186 20.29 14.69 -20.49
C LEU A 186 21.37 13.67 -20.11
N GLY A 187 21.52 12.59 -20.88
CA GLY A 187 22.46 11.49 -20.63
C GLY A 187 23.90 11.76 -21.06
#